data_90a2b00ea63d25421bb34aad78c5d5b0
#
_entry.id   90a2b00ea63d25421bb34aad78c5d5b0
#
_cell.length_a   1.000
_cell.length_b   1.000
_cell.length_c   1.000
_cell.angle_alpha   90.00
_cell.angle_beta   90.00
_cell.angle_gamma   90.00
#
_symmetry.space_group_name_H-M   'P 1'
#
loop_
_entity.id
_entity.type
_entity.pdbx_description
1 polymer ?
#
loop_
_entity_poly.entity_id
_entity_poly.type
_entity_poly.pdbx_seq_one_letter_code
_entity_poly.pdbx_strand_id
1 'polypeptide(L)'
;MKASKRFRGNRISVLAEASIHFLVGLFSLACILPFIFITIIAFSSADSLRTIGYSFFPMEWTTTSFRAAFDLGNVLWRSFFNSIVVTVGGTFLSLLVTILYSYGLFRRDYPLRKFFAFFVFFTMLFGGGLVPTVVVIRNLLMLGDTYWAMIIPSLMIPFNVIIMRTFFKTSIPDGLLDAASIDGSGEFRTLFTIVVPLAKPGIATVGLLTAIGYWNDWFSAFLFVRDRSLFPLQFLLMEMQQNIEFLRRNLVTIGAANINFADLPGEGLRMALCVIIVVPIALAYPFFQRYIISGLTVGAIKE
;
A
#
# COMPACT_ATOMS: atom_id res chain seq x y z
N MET A 1 -17.97 17.10 -51.51
CA MET A 1 -18.70 17.22 -50.25
C MET A 1 -19.04 15.81 -49.73
N LYS A 2 -18.22 15.20 -48.86
CA LYS A 2 -18.54 13.93 -48.23
C LYS A 2 -18.92 14.23 -46.75
N ALA A 3 -20.19 13.98 -46.42
CA ALA A 3 -20.71 14.17 -45.08
C ALA A 3 -19.99 13.23 -44.10
N SER A 4 -19.35 13.81 -43.13
CA SER A 4 -18.76 13.12 -41.96
C SER A 4 -19.91 12.39 -41.23
N LYS A 5 -19.91 11.06 -41.29
CA LYS A 5 -20.72 10.22 -40.40
C LYS A 5 -20.26 10.45 -38.97
N ARG A 6 -20.94 11.31 -38.22
CA ARG A 6 -20.83 11.40 -36.77
C ARG A 6 -21.19 10.02 -36.22
N PHE A 7 -20.20 9.35 -35.63
CA PHE A 7 -20.41 8.19 -34.74
C PHE A 7 -21.45 8.62 -33.68
N ARG A 8 -22.68 8.14 -33.80
CA ARG A 8 -23.65 8.15 -32.69
C ARG A 8 -23.12 7.14 -31.67
N GLY A 9 -22.30 7.59 -30.71
CA GLY A 9 -21.99 6.82 -29.54
C GLY A 9 -23.30 6.33 -28.91
N ASN A 10 -23.29 5.07 -28.51
CA ASN A 10 -24.40 4.39 -27.85
C ASN A 10 -24.78 5.22 -26.60
N ARG A 11 -25.78 6.12 -26.75
CA ARG A 11 -26.30 6.92 -25.63
C ARG A 11 -27.08 5.94 -24.77
N ILE A 12 -26.44 5.55 -23.64
CA ILE A 12 -27.10 4.83 -22.57
C ILE A 12 -28.37 5.61 -22.23
N SER A 13 -29.50 4.93 -22.02
CA SER A 13 -30.75 5.61 -21.66
C SER A 13 -30.54 6.36 -20.34
N VAL A 14 -31.18 7.52 -20.18
CA VAL A 14 -31.08 8.36 -18.98
C VAL A 14 -31.39 7.54 -17.70
N LEU A 15 -32.31 6.59 -17.80
CA LEU A 15 -32.66 5.66 -16.73
C LEU A 15 -31.51 4.73 -16.41
N ALA A 16 -30.82 4.16 -17.40
CA ALA A 16 -29.66 3.30 -17.16
C ALA A 16 -28.48 4.07 -16.57
N GLU A 17 -28.25 5.31 -17.03
CA GLU A 17 -27.21 6.20 -16.47
C GLU A 17 -27.50 6.53 -15.01
N ALA A 18 -28.74 6.91 -14.68
CA ALA A 18 -29.18 7.16 -13.30
C ALA A 18 -29.03 5.92 -12.41
N SER A 19 -29.41 4.74 -12.94
CA SER A 19 -29.25 3.47 -12.21
C SER A 19 -27.78 3.13 -11.92
N ILE A 20 -26.89 3.35 -12.89
CA ILE A 20 -25.45 3.14 -12.71
C ILE A 20 -24.90 4.10 -11.63
N HIS A 21 -25.23 5.39 -11.70
CA HIS A 21 -24.80 6.37 -10.70
C HIS A 21 -25.32 6.03 -9.30
N PHE A 22 -26.57 5.60 -9.19
CA PHE A 22 -27.16 5.17 -7.92
C PHE A 22 -26.44 3.95 -7.35
N LEU A 23 -26.18 2.91 -8.16
CA LEU A 23 -25.48 1.71 -7.73
C LEU A 23 -24.03 2.01 -7.32
N VAL A 24 -23.31 2.81 -8.11
CA VAL A 24 -21.94 3.24 -7.80
C VAL A 24 -21.93 4.09 -6.52
N GLY A 25 -22.89 4.99 -6.35
CA GLY A 25 -23.05 5.79 -5.14
C GLY A 25 -23.30 4.94 -3.90
N LEU A 26 -24.21 3.97 -3.99
CA LEU A 26 -24.52 3.03 -2.91
C LEU A 26 -23.29 2.18 -2.53
N PHE A 27 -22.58 1.66 -3.54
CA PHE A 27 -21.35 0.92 -3.32
C PHE A 27 -20.25 1.78 -2.67
N SER A 28 -20.07 3.01 -3.13
CA SER A 28 -19.11 3.95 -2.53
C SER A 28 -19.46 4.27 -1.07
N LEU A 29 -20.73 4.46 -0.79
CA LEU A 29 -21.21 4.67 0.59
C LEU A 29 -20.92 3.44 1.46
N ALA A 30 -21.19 2.24 0.97
CA ALA A 30 -20.89 0.99 1.67
C ALA A 30 -19.39 0.83 1.98
N CYS A 31 -18.50 1.29 1.09
CA CYS A 31 -17.05 1.28 1.32
C CYS A 31 -16.60 2.29 2.39
N ILE A 32 -17.27 3.43 2.50
CA ILE A 32 -16.91 4.48 3.47
C ILE A 32 -17.48 4.16 4.87
N LEU A 33 -18.62 3.48 4.95
CA LEU A 33 -19.34 3.21 6.17
C LEU A 33 -18.50 2.53 7.27
N PRO A 34 -17.63 1.51 6.99
CA PRO A 34 -16.76 0.94 8.00
C PRO A 34 -15.75 1.94 8.60
N PHE A 35 -15.23 2.88 7.79
CA PHE A 35 -14.31 3.91 8.28
C PHE A 35 -15.02 4.91 9.19
N ILE A 36 -16.24 5.31 8.83
CA ILE A 36 -17.08 6.15 9.69
C ILE A 36 -17.35 5.41 11.01
N PHE A 37 -17.68 4.13 10.95
CA PHE A 37 -17.98 3.32 12.12
C PHE A 37 -16.77 3.20 13.06
N ILE A 38 -15.57 2.88 12.55
CA ILE A 38 -14.33 2.84 13.33
C ILE A 38 -14.06 4.21 13.97
N THR A 39 -14.26 5.30 13.23
CA THR A 39 -14.07 6.66 13.72
C THR A 39 -15.05 6.99 14.86
N ILE A 40 -16.32 6.61 14.73
CA ILE A 40 -17.32 6.78 15.79
C ILE A 40 -16.91 6.01 17.07
N ILE A 41 -16.48 4.75 16.92
CA ILE A 41 -16.02 3.96 18.07
C ILE A 41 -14.77 4.60 18.72
N ALA A 42 -13.84 5.16 17.93
CA ALA A 42 -12.67 5.85 18.45
C ALA A 42 -13.03 7.10 19.28
N PHE A 43 -14.16 7.73 19.00
CA PHE A 43 -14.72 8.86 19.76
C PHE A 43 -15.74 8.45 20.82
N SER A 44 -16.01 7.16 21.03
CA SER A 44 -16.94 6.68 22.04
C SER A 44 -16.27 6.55 23.40
N SER A 45 -17.00 6.85 24.49
CA SER A 45 -16.51 6.64 25.86
C SER A 45 -16.38 5.14 26.16
N ALA A 46 -15.48 4.79 27.08
CA ALA A 46 -15.28 3.41 27.52
C ALA A 46 -16.58 2.82 28.12
N ASP A 47 -17.34 3.62 28.83
CA ASP A 47 -18.62 3.21 29.43
C ASP A 47 -19.69 2.97 28.36
N SER A 48 -19.73 3.79 27.32
CA SER A 48 -20.62 3.56 26.17
C SER A 48 -20.29 2.22 25.48
N LEU A 49 -19.00 1.95 25.25
CA LEU A 49 -18.56 0.69 24.60
C LEU A 49 -18.85 -0.55 25.47
N ARG A 50 -18.87 -0.42 26.80
CA ARG A 50 -19.18 -1.53 27.70
C ARG A 50 -20.68 -1.79 27.80
N THR A 51 -21.48 -0.72 27.83
CA THR A 51 -22.92 -0.82 28.11
C THR A 51 -23.72 -1.17 26.86
N ILE A 52 -23.45 -0.47 25.74
CA ILE A 52 -24.19 -0.65 24.48
C ILE A 52 -23.39 -1.50 23.47
N GLY A 53 -22.05 -1.61 23.64
CA GLY A 53 -21.17 -2.22 22.65
C GLY A 53 -20.86 -1.26 21.49
N TYR A 54 -20.57 -1.83 20.32
CA TYR A 54 -20.30 -1.04 19.12
C TYR A 54 -21.58 -0.50 18.53
N SER A 55 -21.76 0.82 18.55
CA SER A 55 -22.94 1.50 18.04
C SER A 55 -22.56 2.71 17.19
N PHE A 56 -23.39 3.04 16.20
CA PHE A 56 -23.27 4.29 15.44
C PHE A 56 -23.67 5.52 16.29
N PHE A 57 -24.37 5.31 17.39
CA PHE A 57 -24.86 6.35 18.29
C PHE A 57 -24.36 6.06 19.71
N PRO A 58 -23.14 6.48 20.06
CA PRO A 58 -22.62 6.31 21.42
C PRO A 58 -23.42 7.13 22.42
N MET A 59 -23.46 6.68 23.67
CA MET A 59 -24.11 7.44 24.76
C MET A 59 -23.36 8.76 25.01
N GLU A 60 -22.03 8.72 24.92
CA GLU A 60 -21.16 9.85 25.21
C GLU A 60 -20.00 9.91 24.21
N TRP A 61 -19.75 11.10 23.67
CA TRP A 61 -18.64 11.39 22.78
C TRP A 61 -17.45 11.89 23.58
N THR A 62 -16.29 11.29 23.35
CA THR A 62 -15.05 11.66 24.06
C THR A 62 -13.84 11.58 23.14
N THR A 63 -12.79 12.35 23.46
CA THR A 63 -11.48 12.27 22.82
C THR A 63 -10.47 11.46 23.64
N THR A 64 -10.90 10.81 24.71
CA THR A 64 -10.02 10.08 25.64
C THR A 64 -9.19 9.03 24.94
N SER A 65 -9.75 8.29 23.98
CA SER A 65 -9.04 7.28 23.19
C SER A 65 -7.90 7.87 22.35
N PHE A 66 -8.12 9.03 21.73
CA PHE A 66 -7.07 9.74 20.99
C PHE A 66 -6.01 10.32 21.93
N ARG A 67 -6.41 10.87 23.09
CA ARG A 67 -5.44 11.33 24.11
C ARG A 67 -4.57 10.16 24.56
N ALA A 68 -5.17 9.03 24.92
CA ALA A 68 -4.43 7.82 25.28
C ALA A 68 -3.49 7.33 24.16
N ALA A 69 -3.87 7.46 22.88
CA ALA A 69 -3.00 7.16 21.77
C ALA A 69 -1.80 8.12 21.70
N PHE A 70 -2.01 9.42 21.90
CA PHE A 70 -0.94 10.41 21.92
C PHE A 70 -0.10 10.34 23.20
N ASP A 71 -0.65 9.90 24.31
CA ASP A 71 0.06 9.66 25.58
C ASP A 71 1.05 8.50 25.50
N LEU A 72 0.99 7.64 24.44
CA LEU A 72 2.08 6.73 24.09
C LEU A 72 3.38 7.50 23.76
N GLY A 73 3.29 8.80 23.53
CA GLY A 73 4.41 9.72 23.42
C GLY A 73 5.41 9.29 22.35
N ASN A 74 6.68 9.17 22.77
CA ASN A 74 7.77 8.83 21.85
C ASN A 74 7.58 7.51 21.10
N VAL A 75 6.84 6.52 21.66
CA VAL A 75 6.62 5.23 21.00
C VAL A 75 5.78 5.42 19.74
N LEU A 76 4.67 6.14 19.82
CA LEU A 76 3.79 6.42 18.69
C LEU A 76 4.52 7.19 17.59
N TRP A 77 5.16 8.31 17.95
CA TRP A 77 5.85 9.17 16.99
C TRP A 77 7.03 8.48 16.32
N ARG A 78 7.78 7.67 17.06
CA ARG A 78 8.87 6.88 16.50
C ARG A 78 8.37 5.82 15.53
N SER A 79 7.30 5.09 15.90
CA SER A 79 6.68 4.10 15.02
C SER A 79 6.10 4.74 13.75
N PHE A 80 5.52 5.93 13.86
CA PHE A 80 5.06 6.71 12.72
C PHE A 80 6.22 7.10 11.80
N PHE A 81 7.30 7.61 12.36
CA PHE A 81 8.51 7.96 11.61
C PHE A 81 9.13 6.72 10.93
N ASN A 82 9.22 5.60 11.63
CA ASN A 82 9.70 4.33 11.06
C ASN A 82 8.86 3.90 9.86
N SER A 83 7.53 4.00 9.96
CA SER A 83 6.62 3.71 8.84
C SER A 83 6.89 4.62 7.64
N ILE A 84 7.13 5.91 7.86
CA ILE A 84 7.48 6.85 6.78
C ILE A 84 8.82 6.46 6.14
N VAL A 85 9.86 6.19 6.94
CA VAL A 85 11.19 5.82 6.44
C VAL A 85 11.12 4.55 5.60
N VAL A 86 10.45 3.49 6.10
CA VAL A 86 10.29 2.23 5.37
C VAL A 86 9.47 2.43 4.10
N THR A 87 8.37 3.17 4.17
CA THR A 87 7.50 3.39 3.02
C THR A 87 8.17 4.23 1.94
N VAL A 88 8.73 5.37 2.31
CA VAL A 88 9.36 6.28 1.32
C VAL A 88 10.64 5.66 0.77
N GLY A 89 11.52 5.17 1.65
CA GLY A 89 12.78 4.54 1.25
C GLY A 89 12.57 3.26 0.45
N GLY A 90 11.69 2.38 0.94
CA GLY A 90 11.32 1.14 0.25
C GLY A 90 10.67 1.38 -1.11
N THR A 91 9.72 2.32 -1.20
CA THR A 91 9.07 2.67 -2.47
C THR A 91 10.06 3.24 -3.47
N PHE A 92 10.92 4.16 -3.06
CA PHE A 92 11.93 4.76 -3.95
C PHE A 92 12.87 3.69 -4.51
N LEU A 93 13.44 2.85 -3.65
CA LEU A 93 14.36 1.79 -4.06
C LEU A 93 13.66 0.72 -4.91
N SER A 94 12.45 0.31 -4.52
CA SER A 94 11.66 -0.65 -5.30
C SER A 94 11.30 -0.12 -6.67
N LEU A 95 10.91 1.15 -6.80
CA LEU A 95 10.66 1.79 -8.09
C LEU A 95 11.93 1.84 -8.94
N LEU A 96 13.07 2.21 -8.37
CA LEU A 96 14.33 2.26 -9.09
C LEU A 96 14.67 0.89 -9.68
N VAL A 97 14.63 -0.17 -8.86
CA VAL A 97 14.91 -1.55 -9.30
C VAL A 97 13.88 -2.01 -10.34
N THR A 98 12.60 -1.75 -10.11
CA THR A 98 11.51 -2.13 -11.02
C THR A 98 11.64 -1.43 -12.37
N ILE A 99 11.96 -0.14 -12.40
CA ILE A 99 12.15 0.64 -13.63
C ILE A 99 13.33 0.09 -14.42
N LEU A 100 14.49 -0.09 -13.76
CA LEU A 100 15.71 -0.58 -14.42
C LEU A 100 15.50 -1.99 -14.99
N TYR A 101 14.92 -2.87 -14.20
CA TYR A 101 14.66 -4.25 -14.63
C TYR A 101 13.64 -4.31 -15.77
N SER A 102 12.54 -3.57 -15.65
CA SER A 102 11.49 -3.51 -16.66
C SER A 102 11.97 -2.89 -17.97
N TYR A 103 12.88 -1.92 -17.90
CA TYR A 103 13.52 -1.33 -19.08
C TYR A 103 14.37 -2.37 -19.83
N GLY A 104 15.20 -3.14 -19.13
CA GLY A 104 15.93 -4.24 -19.75
C GLY A 104 15.01 -5.27 -20.41
N LEU A 105 13.85 -5.57 -19.80
CA LEU A 105 12.86 -6.45 -20.41
C LEU A 105 12.08 -5.81 -21.57
N PHE A 106 12.01 -4.51 -21.64
CA PHE A 106 11.34 -3.76 -22.70
C PHE A 106 12.23 -3.68 -23.95
N ARG A 107 13.52 -3.44 -23.80
CA ARG A 107 14.49 -3.34 -24.93
C ARG A 107 14.54 -4.63 -25.74
N ARG A 108 14.36 -4.53 -27.09
CA ARG A 108 14.35 -5.69 -27.99
C ARG A 108 15.73 -6.26 -28.27
N ASP A 109 16.71 -5.42 -28.26
CA ASP A 109 18.14 -5.68 -28.53
C ASP A 109 18.90 -6.26 -27.32
N TYR A 110 18.26 -6.30 -26.13
CA TYR A 110 18.89 -6.89 -24.95
C TYR A 110 18.96 -8.43 -25.06
N PRO A 111 20.17 -9.04 -25.17
CA PRO A 111 20.33 -10.45 -25.52
C PRO A 111 19.75 -11.41 -24.46
N LEU A 112 19.84 -11.07 -23.18
CA LEU A 112 19.37 -11.90 -22.07
C LEU A 112 17.89 -11.65 -21.70
N ARG A 113 17.16 -10.86 -22.49
CA ARG A 113 15.76 -10.49 -22.22
C ARG A 113 14.85 -11.68 -21.95
N LYS A 114 14.96 -12.75 -22.77
CA LYS A 114 14.12 -13.94 -22.62
C LYS A 114 14.41 -14.66 -21.31
N PHE A 115 15.66 -14.78 -20.94
CA PHE A 115 16.09 -15.40 -19.68
C PHE A 115 15.57 -14.63 -18.47
N PHE A 116 15.77 -13.32 -18.42
CA PHE A 116 15.30 -12.51 -17.30
C PHE A 116 13.76 -12.39 -17.25
N ALA A 117 13.09 -12.40 -18.41
CA ALA A 117 11.63 -12.47 -18.45
C ALA A 117 11.10 -13.80 -17.86
N PHE A 118 11.73 -14.93 -18.22
CA PHE A 118 11.40 -16.22 -17.63
C PHE A 118 11.68 -16.26 -16.13
N PHE A 119 12.81 -15.71 -15.69
CA PHE A 119 13.19 -15.68 -14.28
C PHE A 119 12.16 -14.92 -13.43
N VAL A 120 11.70 -13.73 -13.87
CA VAL A 120 10.64 -12.98 -13.18
C VAL A 120 9.35 -13.80 -13.13
N PHE A 121 8.95 -14.41 -14.23
CA PHE A 121 7.76 -15.25 -14.27
C PHE A 121 7.89 -16.47 -13.36
N PHE A 122 9.06 -17.11 -13.34
CA PHE A 122 9.36 -18.25 -12.49
C PHE A 122 9.21 -17.89 -11.00
N THR A 123 9.78 -16.75 -10.57
CA THR A 123 9.67 -16.29 -9.17
C THR A 123 8.25 -15.91 -8.76
N MET A 124 7.35 -15.63 -9.71
CA MET A 124 5.92 -15.45 -9.44
C MET A 124 5.22 -16.77 -9.08
N LEU A 125 5.62 -17.85 -9.72
CA LEU A 125 5.00 -19.17 -9.55
C LEU A 125 5.62 -19.98 -8.40
N PHE A 126 6.91 -19.80 -8.17
CA PHE A 126 7.69 -20.57 -7.20
C PHE A 126 8.29 -19.64 -6.14
N GLY A 127 7.63 -19.56 -4.99
CA GLY A 127 8.19 -18.88 -3.82
C GLY A 127 9.08 -19.80 -3.02
N GLY A 128 10.18 -19.28 -2.48
CA GLY A 128 11.09 -20.04 -1.60
C GLY A 128 10.48 -20.44 -0.24
N GLY A 129 9.33 -19.87 0.12
CA GLY A 129 8.69 -20.09 1.41
C GLY A 129 9.21 -19.19 2.53
N LEU A 130 8.50 -19.22 3.66
CA LEU A 130 8.78 -18.34 4.80
C LEU A 130 10.12 -18.65 5.45
N VAL A 131 10.37 -19.93 5.77
CA VAL A 131 11.57 -20.35 6.52
C VAL A 131 12.86 -20.01 5.76
N PRO A 132 13.02 -20.36 4.48
CA PRO A 132 14.19 -19.93 3.70
C PRO A 132 14.35 -18.42 3.65
N THR A 133 13.26 -17.64 3.52
CA THR A 133 13.33 -16.18 3.53
C THR A 133 13.89 -15.66 4.85
N VAL A 134 13.43 -16.19 5.99
CA VAL A 134 13.93 -15.80 7.30
C VAL A 134 15.42 -16.13 7.45
N VAL A 135 15.84 -17.33 7.03
CA VAL A 135 17.24 -17.76 7.08
C VAL A 135 18.13 -16.83 6.23
N VAL A 136 17.70 -16.50 5.02
CA VAL A 136 18.45 -15.59 4.15
C VAL A 136 18.58 -14.20 4.76
N ILE A 137 17.49 -13.61 5.21
CA ILE A 137 17.51 -12.23 5.72
C ILE A 137 18.27 -12.14 7.06
N ARG A 138 18.01 -13.06 8.00
CA ARG A 138 18.63 -12.98 9.34
C ARG A 138 20.04 -13.56 9.40
N ASN A 139 20.25 -14.73 8.78
CA ASN A 139 21.49 -15.48 8.99
C ASN A 139 22.51 -15.24 7.88
N LEU A 140 22.07 -15.18 6.61
CA LEU A 140 22.98 -15.00 5.49
C LEU A 140 23.33 -13.54 5.28
N LEU A 141 22.34 -12.66 5.25
CA LEU A 141 22.50 -11.21 5.02
C LEU A 141 22.72 -10.44 6.33
N MET A 142 22.47 -11.06 7.49
CA MET A 142 22.62 -10.45 8.83
C MET A 142 21.88 -9.11 9.00
N LEU A 143 20.71 -8.98 8.36
CA LEU A 143 19.93 -7.75 8.34
C LEU A 143 18.88 -7.65 9.46
N GLY A 144 18.78 -8.65 10.34
CA GLY A 144 17.88 -8.59 11.49
C GLY A 144 18.03 -7.29 12.29
N ASP A 145 16.92 -6.78 12.82
CA ASP A 145 16.86 -5.52 13.57
C ASP A 145 17.38 -4.29 12.80
N THR A 146 17.09 -4.22 11.50
CA THR A 146 17.39 -3.06 10.64
C THR A 146 16.22 -2.70 9.75
N TYR A 147 16.18 -1.46 9.23
CA TYR A 147 15.23 -1.04 8.19
C TYR A 147 15.35 -1.88 6.91
N TRP A 148 16.56 -2.34 6.58
CA TRP A 148 16.80 -3.16 5.39
C TRP A 148 16.07 -4.50 5.43
N ALA A 149 15.89 -5.09 6.62
CA ALA A 149 15.12 -6.31 6.79
C ALA A 149 13.65 -6.15 6.41
N MET A 150 13.09 -4.94 6.55
CA MET A 150 11.71 -4.61 6.15
C MET A 150 11.62 -4.18 4.68
N ILE A 151 12.71 -3.66 4.09
CA ILE A 151 12.70 -3.14 2.72
C ILE A 151 13.05 -4.21 1.68
N ILE A 152 14.11 -4.98 1.92
CA ILE A 152 14.67 -5.91 0.92
C ILE A 152 13.72 -7.03 0.50
N PRO A 153 12.93 -7.67 1.38
CA PRO A 153 12.03 -8.75 0.95
C PRO A 153 11.02 -8.34 -0.10
N SER A 154 10.57 -7.09 -0.08
CA SER A 154 9.58 -6.52 -1.01
C SER A 154 10.19 -5.57 -2.05
N LEU A 155 11.54 -5.55 -2.18
CA LEU A 155 12.25 -4.61 -3.05
C LEU A 155 11.88 -4.78 -4.53
N MET A 156 11.69 -6.02 -4.99
CA MET A 156 11.30 -6.33 -6.36
C MET A 156 10.09 -7.26 -6.38
N ILE A 157 8.93 -6.70 -6.66
CA ILE A 157 7.68 -7.46 -6.83
C ILE A 157 7.55 -7.82 -8.32
N PRO A 158 7.59 -9.12 -8.70
CA PRO A 158 7.56 -9.54 -10.10
C PRO A 158 6.35 -9.02 -10.88
N PHE A 159 5.20 -8.95 -10.26
CA PHE A 159 3.98 -8.40 -10.85
C PHE A 159 4.14 -6.92 -11.25
N ASN A 160 4.77 -6.11 -10.40
CA ASN A 160 5.06 -4.70 -10.69
C ASN A 160 6.01 -4.54 -11.88
N VAL A 161 6.98 -5.45 -12.04
CA VAL A 161 7.88 -5.48 -13.22
C VAL A 161 7.09 -5.70 -14.50
N ILE A 162 6.13 -6.65 -14.50
CA ILE A 162 5.29 -6.93 -15.67
C ILE A 162 4.40 -5.74 -16.01
N ILE A 163 3.78 -5.11 -15.00
CA ILE A 163 2.98 -3.91 -15.19
C ILE A 163 3.82 -2.79 -15.80
N MET A 164 4.99 -2.49 -15.20
CA MET A 164 5.86 -1.42 -15.65
C MET A 164 6.35 -1.65 -17.09
N ARG A 165 6.76 -2.88 -17.41
CA ARG A 165 7.12 -3.26 -18.78
C ARG A 165 5.97 -3.04 -19.76
N THR A 166 4.75 -3.36 -19.35
CA THR A 166 3.55 -3.15 -20.19
C THR A 166 3.32 -1.66 -20.44
N PHE A 167 3.46 -0.82 -19.41
CA PHE A 167 3.40 0.63 -19.57
C PHE A 167 4.47 1.15 -20.53
N PHE A 168 5.71 0.68 -20.44
CA PHE A 168 6.76 1.07 -21.39
C PHE A 168 6.36 0.70 -22.82
N LYS A 169 5.84 -0.51 -23.04
CA LYS A 169 5.43 -0.98 -24.37
C LYS A 169 4.25 -0.20 -24.95
N THR A 170 3.33 0.29 -24.12
CA THR A 170 2.14 1.01 -24.58
C THR A 170 2.38 2.51 -24.73
N SER A 171 3.27 3.09 -23.91
CA SER A 171 3.50 4.53 -23.85
C SER A 171 4.65 5.02 -24.72
N ILE A 172 5.55 4.13 -25.16
CA ILE A 172 6.76 4.51 -25.89
C ILE A 172 6.72 3.90 -27.27
N PRO A 173 6.63 4.74 -28.34
CA PRO A 173 6.75 4.29 -29.72
C PRO A 173 8.16 3.72 -30.01
N ASP A 174 8.24 2.60 -30.71
CA ASP A 174 9.54 1.97 -31.08
C ASP A 174 10.46 2.96 -31.81
N GLY A 175 9.95 3.72 -32.74
CA GLY A 175 10.74 4.71 -33.53
C GLY A 175 11.39 5.82 -32.69
N LEU A 176 10.90 6.08 -31.49
CA LEU A 176 11.52 7.07 -30.59
C LEU A 176 12.85 6.53 -30.00
N LEU A 177 12.94 5.24 -29.74
CA LEU A 177 14.15 4.59 -29.25
C LEU A 177 15.20 4.48 -30.38
N ASP A 178 14.74 4.22 -31.61
CA ASP A 178 15.59 4.15 -32.77
C ASP A 178 16.22 5.54 -33.08
N ALA A 179 15.43 6.60 -33.02
CA ALA A 179 15.91 7.97 -33.17
C ALA A 179 16.95 8.34 -32.09
N ALA A 180 16.65 8.02 -30.81
CA ALA A 180 17.61 8.27 -29.73
C ALA A 180 18.94 7.51 -29.93
N SER A 181 18.87 6.31 -30.48
CA SER A 181 20.08 5.52 -30.81
C SER A 181 20.89 6.14 -31.94
N ILE A 182 20.24 6.66 -33.00
CA ILE A 182 20.87 7.38 -34.11
C ILE A 182 21.55 8.67 -33.62
N ASP A 183 20.92 9.37 -32.66
CA ASP A 183 21.49 10.57 -32.02
C ASP A 183 22.61 10.24 -31.01
N GLY A 184 23.03 8.99 -30.91
CA GLY A 184 24.12 8.55 -30.01
C GLY A 184 23.76 8.59 -28.52
N SER A 185 22.46 8.59 -28.15
CA SER A 185 22.04 8.57 -26.77
C SER A 185 22.34 7.21 -26.13
N GLY A 186 23.12 7.21 -25.04
CA GLY A 186 23.34 6.00 -24.25
C GLY A 186 22.10 5.54 -23.50
N GLU A 187 22.05 4.25 -23.12
CA GLU A 187 20.89 3.58 -22.51
C GLU A 187 20.35 4.30 -21.25
N PHE A 188 21.22 4.70 -20.33
CA PHE A 188 20.80 5.43 -19.14
C PHE A 188 20.21 6.80 -19.46
N ARG A 189 20.79 7.51 -20.41
CA ARG A 189 20.26 8.79 -20.88
C ARG A 189 18.89 8.59 -21.50
N THR A 190 18.73 7.64 -22.40
CA THR A 190 17.44 7.28 -23.03
C THR A 190 16.40 6.91 -21.96
N LEU A 191 16.77 6.09 -20.97
CA LEU A 191 15.87 5.72 -19.88
C LEU A 191 15.38 6.95 -19.11
N PHE A 192 16.29 7.78 -18.59
CA PHE A 192 15.88 8.85 -17.67
C PHE A 192 15.35 10.10 -18.38
N THR A 193 15.78 10.40 -19.61
CA THR A 193 15.31 11.58 -20.33
C THR A 193 14.13 11.34 -21.25
N ILE A 194 13.89 10.11 -21.71
CA ILE A 194 12.81 9.78 -22.65
C ILE A 194 11.79 8.84 -21.99
N VAL A 195 12.23 7.65 -21.55
CA VAL A 195 11.33 6.58 -21.11
C VAL A 195 10.62 6.94 -19.81
N VAL A 196 11.34 7.36 -18.79
CA VAL A 196 10.77 7.72 -17.48
C VAL A 196 9.76 8.88 -17.58
N PRO A 197 10.05 9.99 -18.29
CA PRO A 197 9.06 11.06 -18.46
C PRO A 197 7.77 10.64 -19.18
N LEU A 198 7.87 9.80 -20.20
CA LEU A 198 6.70 9.30 -20.94
C LEU A 198 5.89 8.27 -20.15
N ALA A 199 6.54 7.49 -19.29
CA ALA A 199 5.91 6.47 -18.47
C ALA A 199 5.47 6.96 -17.07
N LYS A 200 5.48 8.27 -16.81
CA LYS A 200 5.07 8.85 -15.50
C LYS A 200 3.77 8.27 -14.94
N PRO A 201 2.69 8.08 -15.72
CA PRO A 201 1.45 7.50 -15.17
C PRO A 201 1.65 6.06 -14.68
N GLY A 202 2.40 5.24 -15.41
CA GLY A 202 2.74 3.87 -15.00
C GLY A 202 3.61 3.83 -13.75
N ILE A 203 4.63 4.69 -13.69
CA ILE A 203 5.52 4.83 -12.53
C ILE A 203 4.74 5.26 -11.30
N ALA A 204 3.83 6.23 -11.42
CA ALA A 204 3.00 6.68 -10.31
C ALA A 204 2.03 5.57 -9.84
N THR A 205 1.47 4.79 -10.75
CA THR A 205 0.59 3.67 -10.42
C THR A 205 1.34 2.58 -9.66
N VAL A 206 2.48 2.12 -10.18
CA VAL A 206 3.32 1.12 -9.50
C VAL A 206 3.86 1.66 -8.18
N GLY A 207 4.25 2.94 -8.16
CA GLY A 207 4.72 3.61 -6.95
C GLY A 207 3.68 3.63 -5.83
N LEU A 208 2.43 3.95 -6.16
CA LEU A 208 1.34 3.91 -5.18
C LEU A 208 1.09 2.50 -4.64
N LEU A 209 1.01 1.50 -5.53
CA LEU A 209 0.81 0.11 -5.10
C LEU A 209 1.94 -0.35 -4.16
N THR A 210 3.17 0.00 -4.49
CA THR A 210 4.36 -0.31 -3.67
C THR A 210 4.33 0.44 -2.34
N ALA A 211 3.99 1.73 -2.35
CA ALA A 211 3.89 2.55 -1.12
C ALA A 211 2.82 2.02 -0.17
N ILE A 212 1.64 1.65 -0.69
CA ILE A 212 0.58 1.03 0.11
C ILE A 212 1.06 -0.32 0.68
N GLY A 213 1.81 -1.10 -0.11
CA GLY A 213 2.39 -2.37 0.35
C GLY A 213 3.31 -2.17 1.56
N TYR A 214 4.29 -1.27 1.48
CA TYR A 214 5.21 -0.98 2.58
C TYR A 214 4.51 -0.35 3.78
N TRP A 215 3.58 0.57 3.56
CA TRP A 215 2.84 1.20 4.66
C TRP A 215 2.06 0.19 5.50
N ASN A 216 1.48 -0.83 4.86
CA ASN A 216 0.67 -1.84 5.53
C ASN A 216 1.47 -3.08 5.98
N ASP A 217 2.78 -3.12 5.74
CA ASP A 217 3.60 -4.29 6.06
C ASP A 217 3.97 -4.34 7.56
N TRP A 218 3.14 -5.03 8.33
CA TRP A 218 3.45 -5.40 9.71
C TRP A 218 4.23 -6.72 9.80
N PHE A 219 4.12 -7.57 8.75
CA PHE A 219 4.61 -8.94 8.80
C PHE A 219 6.13 -9.02 8.69
N SER A 220 6.77 -8.21 7.86
CA SER A 220 8.23 -8.12 7.81
C SER A 220 8.81 -7.65 9.14
N ALA A 221 8.17 -6.68 9.79
CA ALA A 221 8.59 -6.25 11.13
C ALA A 221 8.45 -7.39 12.17
N PHE A 222 7.33 -8.11 12.16
CA PHE A 222 7.10 -9.28 13.01
C PHE A 222 8.17 -10.36 12.84
N LEU A 223 8.59 -10.63 11.60
CA LEU A 223 9.57 -11.68 11.31
C LEU A 223 11.01 -11.26 11.65
N PHE A 224 11.36 -10.02 11.39
CA PHE A 224 12.76 -9.61 11.32
C PHE A 224 13.19 -8.62 12.39
N VAL A 225 12.28 -7.93 13.06
CA VAL A 225 12.59 -6.86 14.02
C VAL A 225 12.20 -7.27 15.44
N ARG A 226 13.13 -7.16 16.37
CA ARG A 226 12.93 -7.38 17.82
C ARG A 226 13.07 -6.07 18.61
N ASP A 227 13.89 -5.15 18.10
CA ASP A 227 14.09 -3.84 18.70
C ASP A 227 12.83 -2.99 18.54
N ARG A 228 12.14 -2.73 19.66
CA ARG A 228 10.94 -1.89 19.70
C ARG A 228 11.15 -0.50 19.10
N SER A 229 12.39 -0.03 19.12
CA SER A 229 12.72 1.27 18.57
C SER A 229 12.54 1.37 17.05
N LEU A 230 12.47 0.24 16.35
CA LEU A 230 12.33 0.13 14.90
C LEU A 230 10.91 -0.27 14.47
N PHE A 231 9.99 -0.49 15.40
CA PHE A 231 8.64 -0.93 15.08
C PHE A 231 7.92 0.11 14.19
N PRO A 232 7.41 -0.29 13.02
CA PRO A 232 6.50 0.54 12.26
C PRO A 232 5.11 0.58 12.90
N LEU A 233 4.32 1.57 12.54
CA LEU A 233 3.01 1.85 13.15
C LEU A 233 2.03 0.68 13.02
N GLN A 234 2.02 0.00 11.87
CA GLN A 234 1.17 -1.19 11.64
C GLN A 234 1.54 -2.34 12.58
N PHE A 235 2.84 -2.55 12.83
CA PHE A 235 3.28 -3.60 13.74
C PHE A 235 3.01 -3.23 15.20
N LEU A 236 3.14 -1.95 15.57
CA LEU A 236 2.74 -1.47 16.89
C LEU A 236 1.26 -1.75 17.16
N LEU A 237 0.37 -1.47 16.20
CA LEU A 237 -1.05 -1.79 16.31
C LEU A 237 -1.29 -3.30 16.48
N MET A 238 -0.60 -4.11 15.68
CA MET A 238 -0.68 -5.57 15.75
C MET A 238 -0.23 -6.10 17.12
N GLU A 239 0.90 -5.61 17.65
CA GLU A 239 1.40 -5.97 18.98
C GLU A 239 0.39 -5.61 20.06
N MET A 240 -0.19 -4.41 19.99
CA MET A 240 -1.21 -3.99 20.95
C MET A 240 -2.45 -4.87 20.91
N GLN A 241 -2.92 -5.24 19.72
CA GLN A 241 -4.05 -6.17 19.57
C GLN A 241 -3.78 -7.53 20.21
N GLN A 242 -2.60 -8.10 19.97
CA GLN A 242 -2.20 -9.38 20.55
C GLN A 242 -2.11 -9.31 22.07
N ASN A 243 -1.55 -8.23 22.62
CA ASN A 243 -1.44 -8.04 24.05
C ASN A 243 -2.79 -7.92 24.74
N ILE A 244 -3.75 -7.18 24.15
CA ILE A 244 -5.12 -7.06 24.67
C ILE A 244 -5.82 -8.43 24.65
N GLU A 245 -5.71 -9.16 23.55
CA GLU A 245 -6.30 -10.49 23.42
C GLU A 245 -5.70 -11.49 24.41
N PHE A 246 -4.38 -11.47 24.58
CA PHE A 246 -3.67 -12.29 25.57
C PHE A 246 -4.16 -11.99 26.99
N LEU A 247 -4.25 -10.72 27.36
CA LEU A 247 -4.77 -10.31 28.67
C LEU A 247 -6.21 -10.77 28.88
N ARG A 248 -7.09 -10.58 27.92
CA ARG A 248 -8.49 -11.04 27.99
C ARG A 248 -8.57 -12.55 28.29
N ARG A 249 -7.83 -13.36 27.55
CA ARG A 249 -7.86 -14.83 27.71
C ARG A 249 -7.31 -15.28 29.05
N ASN A 250 -6.23 -14.68 29.50
CA ASN A 250 -5.56 -15.13 30.74
C ASN A 250 -6.23 -14.60 32.02
N LEU A 251 -6.85 -13.41 31.99
CA LEU A 251 -7.57 -12.90 33.15
C LEU A 251 -8.77 -13.78 33.51
N VAL A 252 -9.47 -14.33 32.52
CA VAL A 252 -10.54 -15.32 32.76
C VAL A 252 -10.00 -16.59 33.40
N THR A 253 -8.78 -17.00 33.04
CA THR A 253 -8.17 -18.27 33.52
C THR A 253 -7.54 -18.11 34.92
N ILE A 254 -6.97 -16.95 35.25
CA ILE A 254 -6.24 -16.70 36.50
C ILE A 254 -7.18 -16.32 37.64
N GLY A 255 -8.48 -16.14 37.39
CA GLY A 255 -9.44 -15.77 38.42
C GLY A 255 -9.14 -14.41 39.06
N ALA A 256 -8.50 -13.51 38.34
CA ALA A 256 -8.14 -12.17 38.81
C ALA A 256 -9.39 -11.28 38.92
N ALA A 257 -10.21 -11.56 39.95
CA ALA A 257 -11.45 -10.84 40.25
C ALA A 257 -11.26 -9.33 40.54
N ASN A 258 -10.01 -8.87 40.68
CA ASN A 258 -9.70 -7.50 41.10
C ASN A 258 -9.03 -6.64 40.02
N ILE A 259 -8.81 -7.13 38.80
CA ILE A 259 -8.34 -6.27 37.73
C ILE A 259 -9.57 -5.63 37.08
N ASN A 260 -9.69 -4.32 37.26
CA ASN A 260 -10.66 -3.55 36.53
C ASN A 260 -10.34 -3.61 35.03
N PHE A 261 -11.16 -4.31 34.27
CA PHE A 261 -11.07 -4.29 32.79
C PHE A 261 -11.17 -2.87 32.23
N ALA A 262 -11.52 -1.90 33.10
CA ALA A 262 -11.56 -0.48 32.81
C ALA A 262 -10.20 0.12 32.51
N ASP A 263 -9.15 -0.38 33.14
CA ASP A 263 -7.79 0.17 33.06
C ASP A 263 -6.96 -0.45 31.90
N LEU A 264 -7.48 -1.49 31.25
CA LEU A 264 -6.85 -2.04 30.06
C LEU A 264 -7.03 -1.06 28.88
N PRO A 265 -5.99 -0.90 28.04
CA PRO A 265 -6.11 -0.11 26.81
C PRO A 265 -7.31 -0.58 26.02
N GLY A 266 -8.37 0.24 26.03
CA GLY A 266 -9.69 -0.17 25.57
C GLY A 266 -9.77 -0.31 24.04
N GLU A 267 -10.88 -0.87 23.58
CA GLU A 267 -11.25 -0.95 22.17
C GLU A 267 -11.20 0.43 21.49
N GLY A 268 -11.54 1.50 22.23
CA GLY A 268 -11.44 2.87 21.72
C GLY A 268 -10.02 3.27 21.32
N LEU A 269 -8.99 2.92 22.13
CA LEU A 269 -7.59 3.20 21.81
C LEU A 269 -7.18 2.47 20.51
N ARG A 270 -7.57 1.21 20.36
CA ARG A 270 -7.31 0.43 19.15
C ARG A 270 -7.92 1.10 17.92
N MET A 271 -9.16 1.56 18.01
CA MET A 271 -9.84 2.25 16.91
C MET A 271 -9.23 3.62 16.64
N ALA A 272 -8.80 4.35 17.66
CA ALA A 272 -8.08 5.62 17.50
C ALA A 272 -6.76 5.42 16.75
N LEU A 273 -5.99 4.38 17.07
CA LEU A 273 -4.77 4.02 16.32
C LEU A 273 -5.08 3.61 14.87
N CYS A 274 -6.16 2.85 14.64
CA CYS A 274 -6.60 2.53 13.27
C CYS A 274 -6.88 3.82 12.46
N VAL A 275 -7.56 4.80 13.04
CA VAL A 275 -7.82 6.09 12.39
C VAL A 275 -6.50 6.82 12.10
N ILE A 276 -5.58 6.90 13.08
CA ILE A 276 -4.26 7.54 12.91
C ILE A 276 -3.47 6.89 11.77
N ILE A 277 -3.54 5.57 11.60
CA ILE A 277 -2.85 4.82 10.54
C ILE A 277 -3.47 5.07 9.16
N VAL A 278 -4.79 5.19 9.08
CA VAL A 278 -5.51 5.36 7.81
C VAL A 278 -5.37 6.78 7.25
N VAL A 279 -5.33 7.80 8.12
CA VAL A 279 -5.30 9.21 7.72
C VAL A 279 -4.18 9.54 6.73
N PRO A 280 -2.90 9.15 6.92
CA PRO A 280 -1.83 9.47 5.97
C PRO A 280 -2.07 8.90 4.57
N ILE A 281 -2.61 7.67 4.46
CA ILE A 281 -2.94 7.05 3.17
C ILE A 281 -4.08 7.82 2.50
N ALA A 282 -5.13 8.12 3.27
CA ALA A 282 -6.27 8.87 2.77
C ALA A 282 -5.88 10.27 2.25
N LEU A 283 -4.93 10.94 2.92
CA LEU A 283 -4.39 12.22 2.50
C LEU A 283 -3.44 12.11 1.28
N ALA A 284 -2.70 11.01 1.16
CA ALA A 284 -1.80 10.79 0.02
C ALA A 284 -2.57 10.44 -1.27
N TYR A 285 -3.71 9.73 -1.16
CA TYR A 285 -4.46 9.21 -2.31
C TYR A 285 -4.83 10.25 -3.38
N PRO A 286 -5.35 11.45 -3.07
CA PRO A 286 -5.71 12.47 -4.07
C PRO A 286 -4.54 12.91 -4.96
N PHE A 287 -3.31 12.86 -4.44
CA PHE A 287 -2.11 13.22 -5.24
C PHE A 287 -1.82 12.18 -6.33
N PHE A 288 -2.13 10.92 -6.06
CA PHE A 288 -1.91 9.82 -7.01
C PHE A 288 -3.09 9.57 -7.93
N GLN A 289 -4.32 9.88 -7.50
CA GLN A 289 -5.55 9.61 -8.23
C GLN A 289 -5.52 10.11 -9.69
N ARG A 290 -5.02 11.32 -9.93
CA ARG A 290 -4.91 11.92 -11.28
C ARG A 290 -4.03 11.09 -12.22
N TYR A 291 -2.98 10.46 -11.71
CA TYR A 291 -2.07 9.63 -12.50
C TYR A 291 -2.65 8.24 -12.76
N ILE A 292 -3.39 7.68 -11.81
CA ILE A 292 -4.05 6.39 -11.95
C ILE A 292 -5.12 6.46 -13.03
N ILE A 293 -5.97 7.49 -13.02
CA ILE A 293 -7.01 7.69 -14.02
C ILE A 293 -6.40 7.81 -15.42
N SER A 294 -5.32 8.58 -15.58
CA SER A 294 -4.63 8.70 -16.87
C SER A 294 -3.93 7.40 -17.29
N GLY A 295 -3.39 6.63 -16.34
CA GLY A 295 -2.72 5.35 -16.63
C GLY A 295 -3.69 4.25 -17.07
N LEU A 296 -4.86 4.15 -16.45
CA LEU A 296 -5.88 3.16 -16.81
C LEU A 296 -6.50 3.43 -18.17
N THR A 297 -6.66 4.69 -18.56
CA THR A 297 -7.25 5.07 -19.87
C THR A 297 -6.30 4.80 -21.03
N VAL A 298 -4.98 4.93 -20.85
CA VAL A 298 -3.98 4.61 -21.90
C VAL A 298 -3.98 3.10 -22.22
N GLY A 299 -4.27 2.23 -21.25
CA GLY A 299 -4.40 0.79 -21.47
C GLY A 299 -5.70 0.35 -22.13
N ALA A 300 -6.74 1.19 -22.08
CA ALA A 300 -8.08 0.86 -22.59
C ALA A 300 -8.33 1.35 -24.04
N ILE A 301 -7.54 2.30 -24.54
CA ILE A 301 -7.64 2.79 -25.93
C ILE A 301 -6.61 2.05 -26.78
N LYS A 302 -6.92 0.83 -27.17
CA LYS A 302 -6.35 0.13 -28.31
C LYS A 302 -7.48 -0.12 -29.31
N GLU A 303 -7.66 0.81 -30.22
CA GLU A 303 -8.18 0.57 -31.56
C GLU A 303 -7.29 1.31 -32.56
#